data_ea31978a0a88700dd4017e529ec1d849
#
_entry.id   ea31978a0a88700dd4017e529ec1d849
#
_cell.length_a   1.000
_cell.length_b   1.000
_cell.length_c   1.000
_cell.angle_alpha   90.00
_cell.angle_beta   90.00
_cell.angle_gamma   90.00
#
_symmetry.space_group_name_H-M   'P 1'
#
loop_
_entity.id
_entity.type
_entity.pdbx_description
1 polymer ?
#
loop_
_entity_poly.entity_id
_entity_poly.type
_entity_poly.pdbx_seq_one_letter_code
_entity_poly.pdbx_strand_id
1 'polypeptide(L)'
;MADEKKLEKIVSLAKRRGFVYQGSDIYGGFAGTYDWGPLGFLLRKNIVNTWVSSMQEHENMALLDSSIFTAPKVWEASGHTSGFNDPLVVCLSCHSKLRADHLLETVGVQADEKMSEAEIN
;
A
#
# COMPACT_ATOMS: atom_id res chain seq x y z
N MET A 1 -12.48 0.35 -17.19
CA MET A 1 -13.97 0.48 -17.07
C MET A 1 -14.69 -0.81 -16.64
N ALA A 2 -14.47 -1.98 -17.26
CA ALA A 2 -15.12 -3.24 -16.83
C ALA A 2 -14.54 -3.73 -15.48
N ASP A 3 -13.23 -3.61 -15.27
CA ASP A 3 -12.56 -4.06 -14.06
C ASP A 3 -12.82 -3.14 -12.85
N GLU A 4 -12.97 -1.84 -13.05
CA GLU A 4 -13.35 -0.91 -11.97
C GLU A 4 -14.72 -1.25 -11.39
N LYS A 5 -15.72 -1.48 -12.24
CA LYS A 5 -17.06 -1.90 -11.79
C LYS A 5 -17.06 -3.25 -11.06
N LYS A 6 -16.14 -4.14 -11.42
CA LYS A 6 -15.96 -5.42 -10.74
C LYS A 6 -15.35 -5.22 -9.36
N LEU A 7 -14.32 -4.38 -9.23
CA LEU A 7 -13.69 -4.06 -7.96
C LEU A 7 -14.67 -3.39 -7.00
N GLU A 8 -15.44 -2.40 -7.46
CA GLU A 8 -16.49 -1.75 -6.64
C GLU A 8 -17.50 -2.75 -6.08
N LYS A 9 -17.94 -3.71 -6.89
CA LYS A 9 -18.85 -4.78 -6.45
C LYS A 9 -18.22 -5.67 -5.38
N ILE A 10 -16.93 -6.03 -5.55
CA ILE A 10 -16.20 -6.84 -4.58
C ILE A 10 -16.05 -6.07 -3.26
N VAL A 11 -15.65 -4.80 -3.30
CA VAL A 11 -15.50 -3.94 -2.12
C VAL A 11 -16.83 -3.79 -1.39
N SER A 12 -17.91 -3.52 -2.12
CA SER A 12 -19.26 -3.42 -1.55
C SER A 12 -19.70 -4.73 -0.90
N LEU A 13 -19.44 -5.87 -1.55
CA LEU A 13 -19.74 -7.19 -0.99
C LEU A 13 -18.93 -7.45 0.28
N ALA A 14 -17.63 -7.17 0.26
CA ALA A 14 -16.72 -7.39 1.38
C ALA A 14 -17.15 -6.60 2.62
N LYS A 15 -17.54 -5.33 2.46
CA LYS A 15 -18.08 -4.50 3.54
C LYS A 15 -19.39 -5.08 4.10
N ARG A 16 -20.36 -5.40 3.25
CA ARG A 16 -21.67 -5.93 3.68
C ARG A 16 -21.59 -7.30 4.35
N ARG A 17 -20.63 -8.11 4.00
CA ARG A 17 -20.44 -9.47 4.53
C ARG A 17 -19.48 -9.54 5.71
N GLY A 18 -18.95 -8.41 6.19
CA GLY A 18 -18.10 -8.38 7.36
C GLY A 18 -16.69 -8.92 7.10
N PHE A 19 -16.15 -8.69 5.91
CA PHE A 19 -14.74 -8.95 5.64
C PHE A 19 -13.87 -7.79 6.10
N VAL A 20 -14.30 -6.56 5.83
CA VAL A 20 -13.59 -5.34 6.20
C VAL A 20 -14.56 -4.27 6.66
N TYR A 21 -14.11 -3.44 7.58
CA TYR A 21 -14.78 -2.25 8.04
C TYR A 21 -13.84 -1.05 7.96
N GLN A 22 -14.39 0.15 7.86
CA GLN A 22 -13.59 1.36 8.00
C GLN A 22 -13.05 1.43 9.43
N GLY A 23 -11.74 1.64 9.60
CA GLY A 23 -11.16 1.86 10.91
C GLY A 23 -11.73 3.12 11.56
N SER A 24 -12.07 3.06 12.84
CA SER A 24 -12.65 4.17 13.60
C SER A 24 -13.96 4.73 13.02
N ASP A 25 -14.78 3.88 12.41
CA ASP A 25 -15.99 4.27 11.67
C ASP A 25 -16.97 5.10 12.52
N ILE A 26 -17.15 4.75 13.81
CA ILE A 26 -18.02 5.48 14.74
C ILE A 26 -17.58 6.94 15.01
N TYR A 27 -16.32 7.27 14.68
CA TYR A 27 -15.75 8.63 14.79
C TYR A 27 -15.56 9.30 13.43
N GLY A 28 -16.23 8.80 12.38
CA GLY A 28 -16.16 9.33 11.03
C GLY A 28 -15.15 8.64 10.13
N GLY A 29 -14.48 7.60 10.64
CA GLY A 29 -13.50 6.83 9.90
C GLY A 29 -12.14 7.53 9.75
N PHE A 30 -11.11 6.74 9.51
CA PHE A 30 -9.77 7.25 9.21
C PHE A 30 -9.36 6.76 7.82
N ALA A 31 -9.03 7.69 6.93
CA ALA A 31 -8.74 7.39 5.53
C ALA A 31 -7.58 6.38 5.40
N GLY A 32 -7.78 5.36 4.58
CA GLY A 32 -6.77 4.34 4.32
C GLY A 32 -6.60 3.28 5.42
N THR A 33 -7.36 3.34 6.52
CA THR A 33 -7.32 2.34 7.59
C THR A 33 -8.57 1.48 7.60
N TYR A 34 -8.37 0.18 7.80
CA TYR A 34 -9.44 -0.80 7.80
C TYR A 34 -9.25 -1.83 8.90
N ASP A 35 -10.36 -2.22 9.53
CA ASP A 35 -10.42 -3.32 10.46
C ASP A 35 -10.86 -4.60 9.74
N TRP A 36 -10.24 -5.72 10.08
CA TRP A 36 -10.66 -7.01 9.58
C TRP A 36 -11.88 -7.50 10.36
N GLY A 37 -13.00 -7.66 9.67
CA GLY A 37 -14.16 -8.31 10.24
C GLY A 37 -13.94 -9.83 10.42
N PRO A 38 -14.91 -10.57 11.02
CA PRO A 38 -14.75 -11.99 11.31
C PRO A 38 -14.38 -12.84 10.09
N LEU A 39 -15.04 -12.62 8.96
CA LEU A 39 -14.74 -13.35 7.71
C LEU A 39 -13.41 -12.91 7.10
N GLY A 40 -13.07 -11.62 7.17
CA GLY A 40 -11.80 -11.10 6.71
C GLY A 40 -10.63 -11.64 7.51
N PHE A 41 -10.76 -11.72 8.83
CA PHE A 41 -9.75 -12.31 9.71
C PHE A 41 -9.48 -13.79 9.35
N LEU A 42 -10.54 -14.58 9.16
CA LEU A 42 -10.39 -15.99 8.78
C LEU A 42 -9.75 -16.14 7.40
N LEU A 43 -10.17 -15.35 6.43
CA LEU A 43 -9.59 -15.36 5.08
C LEU A 43 -8.10 -14.99 5.12
N ARG A 44 -7.75 -13.90 5.81
CA ARG A 44 -6.35 -13.48 5.98
C ARG A 44 -5.51 -14.58 6.63
N LYS A 45 -6.03 -15.19 7.71
CA LYS A 45 -5.34 -16.29 8.40
C LYS A 45 -5.09 -17.48 7.47
N ASN A 46 -6.09 -17.87 6.67
CA ASN A 46 -5.94 -18.96 5.71
C ASN A 46 -4.90 -18.65 4.64
N ILE A 47 -4.89 -17.43 4.10
CA ILE A 47 -3.89 -16.99 3.11
C ILE A 47 -2.48 -17.07 3.72
N VAL A 48 -2.28 -16.51 4.91
CA VAL A 48 -0.98 -16.55 5.60
C VAL A 48 -0.54 -17.97 5.88
N ASN A 49 -1.43 -18.82 6.39
CA ASN A 49 -1.10 -20.22 6.66
C ASN A 49 -0.72 -20.99 5.39
N THR A 50 -1.45 -20.77 4.30
CA THR A 50 -1.15 -21.41 3.00
C THR A 50 0.22 -20.96 2.49
N TRP A 51 0.53 -19.66 2.58
CA TRP A 51 1.83 -19.13 2.20
C TRP A 51 2.95 -19.72 3.05
N VAL A 52 2.79 -19.73 4.38
CA VAL A 52 3.77 -20.31 5.32
C VAL A 52 4.00 -21.79 4.99
N SER A 53 2.96 -22.57 4.80
CA SER A 53 3.08 -23.99 4.46
C SER A 53 3.83 -24.19 3.14
N SER A 54 3.48 -23.40 2.12
CA SER A 54 4.17 -23.48 0.82
C SER A 54 5.66 -23.16 0.93
N MET A 55 6.04 -22.16 1.75
CA MET A 55 7.46 -21.86 1.97
C MET A 55 8.19 -22.96 2.72
N GLN A 56 7.54 -23.63 3.66
CA GLN A 56 8.12 -24.73 4.43
C GLN A 56 8.33 -26.03 3.63
N GLU A 57 7.71 -26.17 2.46
CA GLU A 57 7.95 -27.28 1.54
C GLU A 57 9.35 -27.22 0.89
N HIS A 58 10.01 -26.08 0.93
CA HIS A 58 11.35 -25.90 0.38
C HIS A 58 12.42 -26.22 1.42
N GLU A 59 13.29 -27.20 1.11
CA GLU A 59 14.33 -27.69 2.03
C GLU A 59 15.32 -26.61 2.52
N ASN A 60 15.49 -25.54 1.74
CA ASN A 60 16.45 -24.46 2.02
C ASN A 60 15.81 -23.21 2.65
N MET A 61 14.58 -23.30 3.11
CA MET A 61 13.87 -22.19 3.73
C MET A 61 13.68 -22.38 5.23
N ALA A 62 13.99 -21.33 5.99
CA ALA A 62 13.63 -21.21 7.39
C ALA A 62 12.80 -19.94 7.59
N LEU A 63 11.73 -20.08 8.36
CA LEU A 63 10.86 -18.93 8.71
C LEU A 63 11.43 -18.22 9.92
N LEU A 64 11.45 -16.90 9.86
CA LEU A 64 11.89 -16.02 10.93
C LEU A 64 10.83 -14.95 11.19
N ASP A 65 10.42 -14.83 12.44
CA ASP A 65 9.60 -13.72 12.91
C ASP A 65 10.52 -12.63 13.48
N SER A 66 10.92 -11.71 12.61
CA SER A 66 11.87 -10.64 12.97
C SER A 66 11.14 -9.38 13.45
N SER A 67 11.86 -8.56 14.22
CA SER A 67 11.34 -7.25 14.62
C SER A 67 11.08 -6.34 13.41
N ILE A 68 9.95 -5.63 13.44
CA ILE A 68 9.61 -4.59 12.45
C ILE A 68 10.54 -3.37 12.62
N PHE A 69 10.92 -3.07 13.87
CA PHE A 69 11.84 -1.97 14.18
C PHE A 69 13.28 -2.45 14.02
N THR A 70 14.02 -1.77 13.16
CA THR A 70 15.44 -2.05 12.88
C THR A 70 16.29 -0.81 13.11
N ALA A 71 17.61 -0.99 13.27
CA ALA A 71 18.53 0.12 13.44
C ALA A 71 18.55 1.01 12.18
N PRO A 72 18.66 2.35 12.30
CA PRO A 72 18.69 3.26 11.15
C PRO A 72 19.72 2.89 10.07
N LYS A 73 20.89 2.37 10.48
CA LYS A 73 21.94 1.90 9.57
C LYS A 73 21.49 0.81 8.60
N VAL A 74 20.48 0.01 8.94
CA VAL A 74 19.91 -1.00 8.03
C VAL A 74 19.24 -0.32 6.83
N TRP A 75 18.50 0.74 7.09
CA TRP A 75 17.81 1.53 6.07
C TRP A 75 18.76 2.37 5.22
N GLU A 76 19.84 2.87 5.84
CA GLU A 76 20.94 3.53 5.11
C GLU A 76 21.64 2.55 4.17
N ALA A 77 22.02 1.38 4.67
CA ALA A 77 22.72 0.36 3.88
C ALA A 77 21.87 -0.21 2.73
N SER A 78 20.57 -0.32 2.91
CA SER A 78 19.63 -0.78 1.89
C SER A 78 19.20 0.32 0.90
N GLY A 79 19.63 1.57 1.10
CA GLY A 79 19.30 2.71 0.24
C GLY A 79 17.90 3.29 0.45
N HIS A 80 17.13 2.75 1.41
CA HIS A 80 15.76 3.23 1.64
C HIS A 80 15.71 4.69 2.12
N THR A 81 16.70 5.14 2.91
CA THR A 81 16.75 6.51 3.42
C THR A 81 17.05 7.56 2.33
N SER A 82 17.72 7.17 1.25
CA SER A 82 18.04 8.05 0.13
C SER A 82 17.07 7.94 -1.05
N GLY A 83 16.27 6.87 -1.11
CA GLY A 83 15.38 6.56 -2.23
C GLY A 83 13.90 6.87 -1.99
N PHE A 84 13.49 7.14 -0.75
CA PHE A 84 12.10 7.48 -0.42
C PHE A 84 11.85 8.99 -0.51
N ASN A 85 11.92 9.53 -1.71
CA ASN A 85 11.47 10.89 -1.98
C ASN A 85 10.41 10.82 -3.09
N ASP A 86 9.15 10.75 -2.68
CA ASP A 86 8.05 11.03 -3.60
C ASP A 86 8.01 12.55 -3.83
N PRO A 87 8.33 13.05 -5.04
CA PRO A 87 8.24 14.48 -5.32
C PRO A 87 6.77 14.90 -5.26
N LEU A 88 6.44 15.68 -4.22
CA LEU A 88 5.08 16.19 -4.02
C LEU A 88 4.99 17.62 -4.55
N VAL A 89 3.98 17.87 -5.37
CA VAL A 89 3.62 19.21 -5.84
C VAL A 89 2.30 19.66 -5.21
N VAL A 90 2.14 20.95 -5.01
CA VAL A 90 0.93 21.54 -4.44
C VAL A 90 0.22 22.33 -5.53
N CYS A 91 -1.05 22.02 -5.78
CA CYS A 91 -1.87 22.78 -6.70
C CYS A 91 -2.05 24.20 -6.18
N LEU A 92 -1.71 25.21 -6.99
CA LEU A 92 -1.83 26.62 -6.61
C LEU A 92 -3.29 27.08 -6.45
N SER A 93 -4.23 26.39 -7.07
CA SER A 93 -5.65 26.76 -7.05
C SER A 93 -6.42 26.14 -5.89
N CYS A 94 -6.25 24.82 -5.65
CA CYS A 94 -7.03 24.09 -4.64
C CYS A 94 -6.18 23.58 -3.45
N HIS A 95 -4.87 23.84 -3.46
CA HIS A 95 -3.90 23.43 -2.44
C HIS A 95 -3.84 21.92 -2.19
N SER A 96 -4.37 21.11 -3.09
CA SER A 96 -4.23 19.65 -3.02
C SER A 96 -2.78 19.25 -3.28
N LYS A 97 -2.30 18.28 -2.49
CA LYS A 97 -0.98 17.66 -2.68
C LYS A 97 -1.12 16.51 -3.66
N LEU A 98 -0.32 16.50 -4.68
CA LEU A 98 -0.30 15.50 -5.74
C LEU A 98 1.12 14.99 -5.93
N ARG A 99 1.28 13.73 -6.33
CA ARG A 99 2.60 13.22 -6.74
C ARG A 99 2.92 13.76 -8.13
N ALA A 100 4.14 14.28 -8.28
CA ALA A 100 4.58 14.89 -9.54
C ALA A 100 4.69 13.85 -10.67
N ASP A 101 5.17 12.64 -10.37
CA ASP A 101 5.25 11.52 -11.31
C ASP A 101 3.86 11.16 -11.91
N HIS A 102 2.84 11.04 -11.07
CA HIS A 102 1.47 10.77 -11.53
C HIS A 102 0.91 11.91 -12.38
N LEU A 103 1.25 13.17 -12.09
CA LEU A 103 0.84 14.30 -12.92
C LEU A 103 1.49 14.26 -14.30
N LEU A 104 2.79 13.95 -14.38
CA LEU A 104 3.51 13.81 -15.63
C LEU A 104 2.95 12.68 -16.50
N GLU A 105 2.59 11.54 -15.89
CA GLU A 105 1.92 10.44 -16.60
C GLU A 105 0.58 10.87 -17.22
N THR A 106 -0.20 11.72 -16.52
CA THR A 106 -1.49 12.19 -17.06
C THR A 106 -1.34 13.06 -18.32
N VAL A 107 -0.18 13.70 -18.50
CA VAL A 107 0.15 14.49 -19.69
C VAL A 107 1.00 13.73 -20.72
N GLY A 108 1.18 12.41 -20.51
CA GLY A 108 1.86 11.51 -21.45
C GLY A 108 3.40 11.53 -21.36
N VAL A 109 3.95 12.10 -20.29
CA VAL A 109 5.39 12.07 -20.00
C VAL A 109 5.67 10.85 -19.12
N GLN A 110 6.57 9.97 -19.55
CA GLN A 110 7.05 8.87 -18.71
C GLN A 110 7.93 9.46 -17.59
N ALA A 111 7.44 9.39 -16.37
CA ALA A 111 8.18 9.80 -15.19
C ALA A 111 8.75 8.57 -14.48
N ASP A 112 10.02 8.61 -14.12
CA ASP A 112 10.65 7.62 -13.24
C ASP A 112 10.52 8.11 -11.79
N GLU A 113 10.26 7.19 -10.84
CA GLU A 113 10.21 7.47 -9.39
C GLU A 113 11.51 8.10 -8.85
N LYS A 114 12.58 8.09 -9.63
CA LYS A 114 13.91 8.63 -9.28
C LYS A 114 14.19 10.01 -9.87
N MET A 115 13.23 10.62 -10.56
CA MET A 115 13.43 11.96 -11.13
C MET A 115 13.67 12.98 -10.01
N SER A 116 14.74 13.77 -10.16
CA SER A 116 15.05 14.87 -9.25
C SER A 116 14.09 16.04 -9.44
N GLU A 117 13.93 16.88 -8.41
CA GLU A 117 13.12 18.11 -8.50
C GLU A 117 13.56 19.04 -9.66
N ALA A 118 14.84 18.98 -10.07
CA ALA A 118 15.37 19.76 -11.19
C ALA A 118 14.94 19.24 -12.57
N GLU A 119 14.56 17.97 -12.68
CA GLU A 119 14.06 17.37 -13.93
C GLU A 119 12.54 17.50 -14.07
N ILE A 120 11.84 17.85 -13.00
CA ILE A 120 10.39 18.02 -12.94
C ILE A 120 9.96 19.47 -13.23
N ASN A 121 10.87 20.45 -13.02
CA ASN A 121 10.67 21.88 -13.30
C ASN A 121 11.15 22.24 -14.71
#